data_c934ff4dacdc5e6ef32a8f692c8eb2ce
#
_entry.id   c934ff4dacdc5e6ef32a8f692c8eb2ce
#
_cell.length_a   1.000
_cell.length_b   1.000
_cell.length_c   1.000
_cell.angle_alpha   90.00
_cell.angle_beta   90.00
_cell.angle_gamma   90.00
#
_symmetry.space_group_name_H-M   'P 1'
#
loop_
_entity.id
_entity.type
_entity.pdbx_description
1 polymer ?
#
loop_
_entity_poly.entity_id
_entity_poly.type
_entity_poly.pdbx_seq_one_letter_code
_entity_poly.pdbx_strand_id
1 'polypeptide(L)'
;MFKKAAVFTDIHFGLKGNSKTHNLDCENFIDWFIEQAHEHGCESGIFCGDWHHNRNHLNLTTMSATIRSLEKLGSNFDNFFIFTGNHDLYYKDKRDIHSVNFSRHIPGITLINDFYQEDDVALVPWLVDDEWKKIPECKAKYMFGHFELPNFYMNAMVKMPEHGELRNTHFKNQEYVFSGHFHKRQQQRNIHYIGLSLIHI
;
A
#
# COMPACT_ATOMS: atom_id res chain seq x y z
N MET A 1 -16.80 4.23 -7.29
CA MET A 1 -16.01 4.09 -6.02
C MET A 1 -15.78 5.44 -5.32
N PHE A 2 -14.92 6.34 -5.80
CA PHE A 2 -14.68 7.68 -5.22
C PHE A 2 -14.38 8.71 -6.32
N LYS A 3 -14.54 10.01 -6.01
CA LYS A 3 -14.18 11.10 -6.94
C LYS A 3 -12.76 11.59 -6.72
N LYS A 4 -12.29 11.59 -5.47
CA LYS A 4 -10.98 12.06 -5.08
C LYS A 4 -10.49 11.27 -3.87
N ALA A 5 -9.29 10.74 -3.96
CA ALA A 5 -8.68 9.96 -2.88
C ALA A 5 -7.27 10.47 -2.56
N ALA A 6 -6.92 10.45 -1.28
CA ALA A 6 -5.55 10.59 -0.82
C ALA A 6 -4.90 9.20 -0.74
N VAL A 7 -3.62 9.10 -1.11
CA VAL A 7 -2.94 7.80 -1.24
C VAL A 7 -1.57 7.85 -0.57
N PHE A 8 -1.25 6.82 0.21
CA PHE A 8 0.10 6.60 0.74
C PHE A 8 0.45 5.11 0.80
N THR A 9 1.71 4.78 1.11
CA THR A 9 2.23 3.41 1.09
C THR A 9 3.47 3.28 1.97
N ASP A 10 3.90 2.05 2.26
CA ASP A 10 5.21 1.74 2.84
C ASP A 10 5.50 2.50 4.16
N ILE A 11 4.57 2.47 5.10
CA ILE A 11 4.72 3.18 6.39
C ILE A 11 5.59 2.40 7.38
N HIS A 12 5.61 1.08 7.29
CA HIS A 12 6.48 0.17 8.03
C HIS A 12 6.48 0.34 9.56
N PHE A 13 5.32 0.35 10.19
CA PHE A 13 5.25 0.27 11.65
C PHE A 13 6.12 -0.86 12.20
N GLY A 14 6.87 -0.60 13.26
CA GLY A 14 7.77 -1.57 13.87
C GLY A 14 9.18 -1.61 13.28
N LEU A 15 9.53 -0.74 12.33
CA LEU A 15 10.89 -0.58 11.84
C LEU A 15 11.87 -0.23 12.97
N LYS A 16 13.18 -0.43 12.73
CA LYS A 16 14.26 -0.16 13.71
C LYS A 16 14.05 -0.91 15.05
N GLY A 17 13.71 -2.21 14.98
CA GLY A 17 13.54 -3.04 16.16
C GLY A 17 12.32 -2.68 17.02
N ASN A 18 11.22 -2.31 16.40
CA ASN A 18 9.99 -1.80 17.05
C ASN A 18 10.23 -0.51 17.84
N SER A 19 11.03 0.40 17.29
CA SER A 19 11.34 1.69 17.90
C SER A 19 10.07 2.47 18.21
N LYS A 20 9.92 2.91 19.46
CA LYS A 20 8.80 3.78 19.87
C LYS A 20 8.82 5.12 19.14
N THR A 21 10.01 5.69 18.90
CA THR A 21 10.17 6.93 18.14
C THR A 21 9.68 6.74 16.71
N HIS A 22 10.10 5.66 16.03
CA HIS A 22 9.62 5.39 14.68
C HIS A 22 8.10 5.18 14.62
N ASN A 23 7.52 4.44 15.57
CA ASN A 23 6.07 4.27 15.62
C ASN A 23 5.35 5.61 15.85
N LEU A 24 5.91 6.50 16.68
CA LEU A 24 5.38 7.86 16.88
C LEU A 24 5.49 8.70 15.60
N ASP A 25 6.59 8.61 14.86
CA ASP A 25 6.75 9.27 13.56
C ASP A 25 5.70 8.78 12.56
N CYS A 26 5.38 7.47 12.56
CA CYS A 26 4.29 6.92 11.77
C CYS A 26 2.92 7.51 12.17
N GLU A 27 2.63 7.59 13.48
CA GLU A 27 1.38 8.19 13.99
C GLU A 27 1.27 9.68 13.59
N ASN A 28 2.36 10.45 13.72
CA ASN A 28 2.42 11.86 13.32
C ASN A 28 2.21 12.02 11.79
N PHE A 29 2.76 11.10 10.99
CA PHE A 29 2.51 11.08 9.54
C PHE A 29 1.04 10.84 9.23
N ILE A 30 0.37 9.93 9.95
CA ILE A 30 -1.07 9.69 9.77
C ILE A 30 -1.88 10.96 10.08
N ASP A 31 -1.54 11.67 11.15
CA ASP A 31 -2.20 12.92 11.50
C ASP A 31 -2.03 13.97 10.40
N TRP A 32 -0.82 14.17 9.91
CA TRP A 32 -0.51 15.04 8.79
C TRP A 32 -1.23 14.63 7.50
N PHE A 33 -1.25 13.32 7.20
CA PHE A 33 -1.92 12.80 6.00
C PHE A 33 -3.42 13.10 6.00
N ILE A 34 -4.08 12.92 7.14
CA ILE A 34 -5.50 13.25 7.32
C ILE A 34 -5.73 14.75 7.08
N GLU A 35 -4.92 15.60 7.69
CA GLU A 35 -5.00 17.05 7.52
C GLU A 35 -4.86 17.44 6.04
N GLN A 36 -3.82 16.93 5.35
CA GLN A 36 -3.60 17.20 3.93
C GLN A 36 -4.73 16.67 3.05
N ALA A 37 -5.25 15.49 3.34
CA ALA A 37 -6.39 14.92 2.61
C ALA A 37 -7.62 15.82 2.71
N HIS A 38 -7.95 16.31 3.91
CA HIS A 38 -9.08 17.21 4.13
C HIS A 38 -8.88 18.57 3.46
N GLU A 39 -7.70 19.18 3.57
CA GLU A 39 -7.37 20.44 2.89
C GLU A 39 -7.57 20.33 1.37
N HIS A 40 -7.27 19.16 0.79
CA HIS A 40 -7.45 18.90 -0.63
C HIS A 40 -8.85 18.37 -0.99
N GLY A 41 -9.76 18.23 -0.03
CA GLY A 41 -11.11 17.74 -0.24
C GLY A 41 -11.17 16.28 -0.69
N CYS A 42 -10.29 15.42 -0.13
CA CYS A 42 -10.34 13.97 -0.35
C CYS A 42 -11.26 13.33 0.68
N GLU A 43 -12.35 12.70 0.21
CA GLU A 43 -13.32 11.99 1.05
C GLU A 43 -12.93 10.53 1.27
N SER A 44 -12.02 10.00 0.45
CA SER A 44 -11.53 8.63 0.52
C SER A 44 -10.03 8.57 0.66
N GLY A 45 -9.51 7.50 1.31
CA GLY A 45 -8.12 7.23 1.44
C GLY A 45 -7.75 5.82 0.95
N ILE A 46 -6.53 5.65 0.46
CA ILE A 46 -6.00 4.36 0.01
C ILE A 46 -4.61 4.15 0.59
N PHE A 47 -4.41 3.03 1.25
CA PHE A 47 -3.10 2.56 1.67
C PHE A 47 -2.64 1.41 0.78
N CYS A 48 -1.48 1.59 0.12
CA CYS A 48 -0.99 0.69 -0.92
C CYS A 48 0.05 -0.34 -0.43
N GLY A 49 -0.12 -0.88 0.78
CA GLY A 49 0.68 -2.02 1.27
C GLY A 49 1.92 -1.65 2.09
N ASP A 50 2.45 -2.64 2.78
CA ASP A 50 3.58 -2.55 3.72
C ASP A 50 3.28 -1.67 4.94
N TRP A 51 2.18 -2.03 5.64
CA TRP A 51 1.82 -1.40 6.91
C TRP A 51 2.81 -1.74 8.02
N HIS A 52 3.16 -3.03 8.15
CA HIS A 52 4.12 -3.49 9.14
C HIS A 52 5.46 -3.83 8.50
N HIS A 53 6.54 -3.63 9.26
CA HIS A 53 7.87 -4.01 8.82
C HIS A 53 8.15 -5.50 9.00
N ASN A 54 7.66 -6.08 10.10
CA ASN A 54 7.94 -7.47 10.48
C ASN A 54 6.82 -8.41 10.07
N ARG A 55 7.17 -9.49 9.37
CA ARG A 55 6.23 -10.51 8.88
C ARG A 55 5.75 -11.49 9.96
N ASN A 56 6.65 -11.86 10.88
CA ASN A 56 6.47 -13.05 11.71
C ASN A 56 5.86 -12.74 13.09
N HIS A 57 6.00 -11.51 13.57
CA HIS A 57 5.51 -11.10 14.88
C HIS A 57 5.25 -9.60 14.95
N LEU A 58 4.27 -9.23 15.72
CA LEU A 58 3.99 -7.83 16.04
C LEU A 58 4.26 -7.59 17.52
N ASN A 59 5.07 -6.57 17.79
CA ASN A 59 5.27 -6.09 19.15
C ASN A 59 4.01 -5.38 19.66
N LEU A 60 3.66 -5.50 20.95
CA LEU A 60 2.47 -4.91 21.53
C LEU A 60 2.42 -3.39 21.37
N THR A 61 3.56 -2.71 21.47
CA THR A 61 3.59 -1.24 21.29
C THR A 61 3.33 -0.85 19.85
N THR A 62 3.87 -1.62 18.89
CA THR A 62 3.59 -1.45 17.47
C THR A 62 2.13 -1.73 17.14
N MET A 63 1.57 -2.81 17.69
CA MET A 63 0.17 -3.15 17.48
C MET A 63 -0.78 -2.06 18.03
N SER A 64 -0.48 -1.53 19.25
CA SER A 64 -1.24 -0.42 19.81
C SER A 64 -1.21 0.83 18.94
N ALA A 65 -0.03 1.21 18.42
CA ALA A 65 0.11 2.35 17.51
C ALA A 65 -0.66 2.12 16.20
N THR A 66 -0.58 0.91 15.66
CA THR A 66 -1.32 0.50 14.46
C THR A 66 -2.83 0.64 14.64
N ILE A 67 -3.38 0.11 15.74
CA ILE A 67 -4.83 0.18 15.99
C ILE A 67 -5.29 1.63 16.08
N ARG A 68 -4.62 2.48 16.87
CA ARG A 68 -4.96 3.90 16.96
C ARG A 68 -4.92 4.62 15.63
N SER A 69 -3.91 4.32 14.80
CA SER A 69 -3.76 4.92 13.47
C SER A 69 -4.88 4.51 12.52
N LEU A 70 -5.25 3.22 12.51
CA LEU A 70 -6.35 2.72 11.68
C LEU A 70 -7.71 3.25 12.16
N GLU A 71 -7.95 3.35 13.46
CA GLU A 71 -9.15 3.97 14.02
C GLU A 71 -9.26 5.44 13.62
N LYS A 72 -8.15 6.20 13.66
CA LYS A 72 -8.12 7.59 13.17
C LYS A 72 -8.46 7.67 11.67
N LEU A 73 -7.85 6.83 10.84
CA LEU A 73 -8.13 6.81 9.40
C LEU A 73 -9.59 6.44 9.13
N GLY A 74 -10.11 5.39 9.77
CA GLY A 74 -11.48 4.97 9.59
C GLY A 74 -12.53 5.99 10.05
N SER A 75 -12.18 6.85 11.02
CA SER A 75 -13.08 7.90 11.52
C SER A 75 -13.00 9.22 10.75
N ASN A 76 -11.97 9.41 9.90
CA ASN A 76 -11.72 10.65 9.17
C ASN A 76 -11.96 10.58 7.65
N PHE A 77 -12.27 9.40 7.13
CA PHE A 77 -12.62 9.19 5.73
C PHE A 77 -13.97 8.48 5.62
N ASP A 78 -14.75 8.80 4.60
CA ASP A 78 -15.98 8.09 4.29
C ASP A 78 -15.70 6.62 3.95
N ASN A 79 -14.57 6.37 3.26
CA ASN A 79 -14.05 5.05 2.95
C ASN A 79 -12.52 5.08 2.98
N PHE A 80 -11.91 4.23 3.79
CA PHE A 80 -10.47 4.04 3.80
C PHE A 80 -10.12 2.60 3.38
N PHE A 81 -9.50 2.46 2.21
CA PHE A 81 -9.11 1.17 1.65
C PHE A 81 -7.69 0.82 2.07
N ILE A 82 -7.50 -0.42 2.50
CA ILE A 82 -6.19 -0.96 2.85
C ILE A 82 -6.00 -2.31 2.19
N PHE A 83 -4.82 -2.59 1.67
CA PHE A 83 -4.42 -3.90 1.19
C PHE A 83 -2.98 -4.22 1.55
N THR A 84 -2.60 -5.50 1.39
CA THR A 84 -1.28 -6.00 1.80
C THR A 84 -0.20 -5.64 0.79
N GLY A 85 0.98 -5.25 1.33
CA GLY A 85 2.25 -5.37 0.64
C GLY A 85 2.96 -6.68 1.00
N ASN A 86 4.17 -6.85 0.52
CA ASN A 86 4.94 -8.08 0.76
C ASN A 86 5.42 -8.24 2.22
N HIS A 87 5.61 -7.13 2.95
CA HIS A 87 5.97 -7.18 4.37
C HIS A 87 4.80 -7.54 5.29
N ASP A 88 3.57 -7.36 4.84
CA ASP A 88 2.40 -7.72 5.64
C ASP A 88 2.12 -9.22 5.64
N LEU A 89 2.58 -9.96 4.64
CA LEU A 89 2.33 -11.40 4.50
C LEU A 89 3.26 -12.25 5.36
N TYR A 90 2.70 -13.23 6.06
CA TYR A 90 3.51 -14.24 6.77
C TYR A 90 4.29 -15.12 5.80
N TYR A 91 3.61 -15.72 4.83
CA TYR A 91 4.23 -16.44 3.71
C TYR A 91 4.45 -15.51 2.52
N LYS A 92 5.55 -15.69 1.78
CA LYS A 92 5.86 -14.82 0.63
C LYS A 92 4.92 -15.01 -0.56
N ASP A 93 4.37 -16.21 -0.66
CA ASP A 93 3.59 -16.74 -1.77
C ASP A 93 2.11 -16.97 -1.45
N LYS A 94 1.67 -16.63 -0.23
CA LYS A 94 0.27 -16.82 0.20
C LYS A 94 -0.23 -15.63 1.01
N ARG A 95 -1.52 -15.32 0.86
CA ARG A 95 -2.18 -14.18 1.51
C ARG A 95 -3.16 -14.57 2.63
N ASP A 96 -3.24 -15.87 2.97
CA ASP A 96 -4.13 -16.41 4.00
C ASP A 96 -3.82 -15.90 5.42
N ILE A 97 -2.55 -15.66 5.72
CA ILE A 97 -2.09 -15.08 6.99
C ILE A 97 -1.31 -13.80 6.73
N HIS A 98 -1.82 -12.68 7.23
CA HIS A 98 -1.16 -11.39 7.10
C HIS A 98 -1.42 -10.47 8.30
N SER A 99 -0.50 -9.55 8.54
CA SER A 99 -0.44 -8.73 9.75
C SER A 99 -1.57 -7.71 9.89
N VAL A 100 -2.22 -7.34 8.79
CA VAL A 100 -3.32 -6.35 8.77
C VAL A 100 -4.72 -6.98 8.72
N ASN A 101 -4.84 -8.32 8.87
CA ASN A 101 -6.13 -9.01 8.76
C ASN A 101 -7.18 -8.51 9.75
N PHE A 102 -6.78 -8.08 10.94
CA PHE A 102 -7.66 -7.54 11.97
C PHE A 102 -8.32 -6.21 11.58
N SER A 103 -7.76 -5.48 10.62
CA SER A 103 -8.28 -4.17 10.18
C SER A 103 -9.71 -4.23 9.65
N ARG A 104 -10.16 -5.40 9.19
CA ARG A 104 -11.56 -5.63 8.77
C ARG A 104 -12.60 -5.41 9.88
N HIS A 105 -12.16 -5.40 11.13
CA HIS A 105 -13.01 -5.18 12.31
C HIS A 105 -12.97 -3.72 12.80
N ILE A 106 -12.20 -2.86 12.14
CA ILE A 106 -12.11 -1.43 12.49
C ILE A 106 -13.15 -0.67 11.65
N PRO A 107 -14.07 0.07 12.27
CA PRO A 107 -15.07 0.85 11.55
C PRO A 107 -14.43 1.83 10.56
N GLY A 108 -15.01 1.97 9.37
CA GLY A 108 -14.51 2.86 8.31
C GLY A 108 -13.33 2.32 7.51
N ILE A 109 -12.76 1.17 7.89
CA ILE A 109 -11.68 0.50 7.15
C ILE A 109 -12.24 -0.60 6.26
N THR A 110 -11.90 -0.57 4.98
CA THR A 110 -12.22 -1.62 4.00
C THR A 110 -10.93 -2.36 3.62
N LEU A 111 -10.79 -3.60 4.12
CA LEU A 111 -9.65 -4.46 3.79
C LEU A 111 -9.89 -5.18 2.46
N ILE A 112 -9.02 -4.94 1.49
CA ILE A 112 -9.01 -5.59 0.18
C ILE A 112 -8.03 -6.76 0.22
N ASN A 113 -8.55 -7.98 0.21
CA ASN A 113 -7.74 -9.21 0.28
C ASN A 113 -7.44 -9.83 -1.07
N ASP A 114 -8.23 -9.51 -2.09
CA ASP A 114 -8.10 -10.07 -3.44
C ASP A 114 -8.08 -8.93 -4.46
N PHE A 115 -7.80 -9.30 -5.71
CA PHE A 115 -7.93 -8.38 -6.82
C PHE A 115 -9.35 -7.82 -6.86
N TYR A 116 -9.49 -6.52 -6.65
CA TYR A 116 -10.78 -5.84 -6.59
C TYR A 116 -10.87 -4.78 -7.68
N GLN A 117 -11.99 -4.74 -8.40
CA GLN A 117 -12.29 -3.70 -9.38
C GLN A 117 -13.72 -3.20 -9.20
N GLU A 118 -13.89 -1.91 -9.17
CA GLU A 118 -15.18 -1.22 -9.21
C GLU A 118 -15.05 0.00 -10.11
N ASP A 119 -15.93 0.11 -11.10
CA ASP A 119 -15.88 1.14 -12.14
C ASP A 119 -14.51 1.21 -12.84
N ASP A 120 -13.92 2.38 -12.88
CA ASP A 120 -12.62 2.65 -13.47
C ASP A 120 -11.42 2.47 -12.50
N VAL A 121 -11.66 1.93 -11.30
CA VAL A 121 -10.63 1.76 -10.26
C VAL A 121 -10.40 0.31 -9.93
N ALA A 122 -9.13 -0.11 -9.86
CA ALA A 122 -8.71 -1.40 -9.35
C ALA A 122 -7.79 -1.22 -8.14
N LEU A 123 -8.02 -2.03 -7.09
CA LEU A 123 -7.20 -2.13 -5.88
C LEU A 123 -6.60 -3.53 -5.85
N VAL A 124 -5.27 -3.61 -5.83
CA VAL A 124 -4.56 -4.88 -6.07
C VAL A 124 -3.53 -5.10 -4.97
N PRO A 125 -3.78 -6.05 -4.05
CA PRO A 125 -2.80 -6.46 -3.04
C PRO A 125 -1.52 -7.02 -3.67
N TRP A 126 -0.49 -7.24 -2.85
CA TRP A 126 0.68 -7.99 -3.28
C TRP A 126 0.25 -9.29 -3.96
N LEU A 127 0.70 -9.46 -5.20
CA LEU A 127 0.31 -10.58 -6.04
C LEU A 127 0.98 -11.87 -5.56
N VAL A 128 0.18 -12.92 -5.47
CA VAL A 128 0.64 -14.27 -5.13
C VAL A 128 0.31 -15.25 -6.27
N ASP A 129 1.10 -16.30 -6.41
CA ASP A 129 0.92 -17.32 -7.45
C ASP A 129 0.73 -16.70 -8.86
N ASP A 130 -0.30 -17.11 -9.56
CA ASP A 130 -0.62 -16.71 -10.94
C ASP A 130 -1.50 -15.44 -11.05
N GLU A 131 -1.71 -14.71 -9.96
CA GLU A 131 -2.61 -13.54 -9.95
C GLU A 131 -2.16 -12.41 -10.89
N TRP A 132 -0.86 -12.34 -11.22
CA TRP A 132 -0.34 -11.39 -12.21
C TRP A 132 -1.05 -11.51 -13.58
N LYS A 133 -1.64 -12.68 -13.90
CA LYS A 133 -2.41 -12.92 -15.14
C LYS A 133 -3.68 -12.08 -15.21
N LYS A 134 -4.24 -11.65 -14.06
CA LYS A 134 -5.41 -10.78 -13.99
C LYS A 134 -5.11 -9.34 -14.44
N ILE A 135 -3.87 -8.88 -14.33
CA ILE A 135 -3.48 -7.50 -14.66
C ILE A 135 -3.81 -7.12 -16.11
N PRO A 136 -3.37 -7.87 -17.14
CA PRO A 136 -3.68 -7.52 -18.53
C PRO A 136 -5.17 -7.69 -18.90
N GLU A 137 -5.95 -8.39 -18.07
CA GLU A 137 -7.39 -8.58 -18.27
C GLU A 137 -8.20 -7.41 -17.67
N CYS A 138 -7.62 -6.72 -16.69
CA CYS A 138 -8.25 -5.58 -16.00
C CYS A 138 -8.43 -4.40 -16.97
N LYS A 139 -9.62 -3.82 -16.96
CA LYS A 139 -9.99 -2.66 -17.81
C LYS A 139 -10.14 -1.36 -17.03
N ALA A 140 -9.91 -1.37 -15.72
CA ALA A 140 -9.93 -0.16 -14.91
C ALA A 140 -8.87 0.83 -15.44
N LYS A 141 -9.20 2.13 -15.49
CA LYS A 141 -8.26 3.17 -15.89
C LYS A 141 -7.19 3.45 -14.84
N TYR A 142 -7.59 3.39 -13.58
CA TYR A 142 -6.74 3.67 -12.42
C TYR A 142 -6.50 2.38 -11.65
N MET A 143 -5.24 2.04 -11.44
CA MET A 143 -4.88 0.86 -10.66
C MET A 143 -3.96 1.27 -9.51
N PHE A 144 -4.31 0.86 -8.30
CA PHE A 144 -3.50 1.02 -7.11
C PHE A 144 -3.04 -0.35 -6.63
N GLY A 145 -1.76 -0.50 -6.37
CA GLY A 145 -1.25 -1.81 -5.97
C GLY A 145 0.10 -1.75 -5.25
N HIS A 146 0.66 -2.93 -5.00
CA HIS A 146 1.96 -3.09 -4.41
C HIS A 146 2.76 -4.06 -5.28
N PHE A 147 3.48 -3.51 -6.29
CA PHE A 147 4.07 -4.30 -7.37
C PHE A 147 5.58 -4.29 -7.33
N GLU A 148 6.20 -5.44 -7.62
CA GLU A 148 7.62 -5.56 -7.90
C GLU A 148 7.82 -5.64 -9.42
N LEU A 149 8.32 -4.56 -10.02
CA LEU A 149 8.47 -4.46 -11.47
C LEU A 149 9.93 -4.29 -11.88
N PRO A 150 10.37 -5.00 -12.92
CA PRO A 150 11.73 -4.86 -13.44
C PRO A 150 11.99 -3.45 -13.97
N ASN A 151 13.28 -3.10 -14.02
CA ASN A 151 13.80 -1.84 -14.55
C ASN A 151 13.47 -0.57 -13.74
N PHE A 152 12.73 -0.64 -12.65
CA PHE A 152 12.59 0.42 -11.66
C PHE A 152 13.70 0.37 -10.62
N TYR A 153 14.01 1.50 -10.00
CA TYR A 153 15.02 1.57 -8.95
C TYR A 153 14.49 1.03 -7.62
N MET A 154 15.15 0.00 -7.09
CA MET A 154 14.89 -0.53 -5.75
C MET A 154 15.36 0.46 -4.66
N ASN A 155 16.48 1.12 -4.95
CA ASN A 155 17.10 2.14 -4.11
C ASN A 155 17.78 3.21 -5.01
N ALA A 156 18.63 4.07 -4.44
CA ALA A 156 19.25 5.15 -5.18
C ALA A 156 20.11 4.69 -6.39
N MET A 157 20.66 3.47 -6.35
CA MET A 157 21.68 3.02 -7.32
C MET A 157 21.32 1.73 -8.06
N VAL A 158 20.46 0.88 -7.50
CA VAL A 158 20.20 -0.47 -8.01
C VAL A 158 18.82 -0.54 -8.64
N LYS A 159 18.77 -0.93 -9.89
CA LYS A 159 17.52 -1.27 -10.59
C LYS A 159 17.14 -2.71 -10.36
N MET A 160 15.83 -2.95 -10.26
CA MET A 160 15.28 -4.30 -10.23
C MET A 160 15.61 -5.03 -11.51
N PRO A 161 16.30 -6.18 -11.44
CA PRO A 161 16.59 -6.99 -12.62
C PRO A 161 15.31 -7.58 -13.23
N GLU A 162 15.41 -8.06 -14.45
CA GLU A 162 14.32 -8.83 -15.06
C GLU A 162 14.21 -10.21 -14.42
N HIS A 163 13.20 -10.38 -13.57
CA HIS A 163 12.84 -11.66 -12.97
C HIS A 163 11.32 -11.76 -12.78
N GLY A 164 10.84 -12.95 -12.39
CA GLY A 164 9.41 -13.20 -12.24
C GLY A 164 8.66 -13.09 -13.57
N GLU A 165 7.34 -13.07 -13.51
CA GLU A 165 6.46 -13.08 -14.67
C GLU A 165 5.86 -11.70 -14.97
N LEU A 166 5.70 -10.86 -13.94
CA LEU A 166 5.08 -9.53 -14.08
C LEU A 166 5.99 -8.58 -14.84
N ARG A 167 5.42 -7.86 -15.82
CA ARG A 167 6.13 -6.90 -16.69
C ARG A 167 5.34 -5.59 -16.79
N ASN A 168 6.07 -4.51 -17.05
CA ASN A 168 5.48 -3.18 -17.29
C ASN A 168 4.44 -3.21 -18.42
N THR A 169 4.62 -4.09 -19.41
CA THR A 169 3.71 -4.23 -20.55
C THR A 169 2.36 -4.82 -20.20
N HIS A 170 2.21 -5.49 -19.05
CA HIS A 170 0.92 -6.01 -18.59
C HIS A 170 -0.06 -4.90 -18.22
N PHE A 171 0.45 -3.70 -17.88
CA PHE A 171 -0.34 -2.53 -17.45
C PHE A 171 -0.77 -1.61 -18.63
N LYS A 172 -0.80 -2.13 -19.85
CA LYS A 172 -1.11 -1.33 -21.06
C LYS A 172 -2.55 -0.79 -21.11
N ASN A 173 -3.48 -1.41 -20.39
CA ASN A 173 -4.88 -1.03 -20.38
C ASN A 173 -5.19 0.10 -19.36
N GLN A 174 -4.29 0.35 -18.43
CA GLN A 174 -4.45 1.39 -17.42
C GLN A 174 -3.93 2.75 -17.94
N GLU A 175 -4.65 3.83 -17.64
CA GLU A 175 -4.15 5.19 -17.86
C GLU A 175 -3.10 5.55 -16.80
N TYR A 176 -3.35 5.13 -15.55
CA TYR A 176 -2.45 5.37 -14.41
C TYR A 176 -2.37 4.15 -13.51
N VAL A 177 -1.16 3.82 -13.11
CA VAL A 177 -0.87 2.79 -12.11
C VAL A 177 -0.06 3.43 -10.99
N PHE A 178 -0.55 3.35 -9.76
CA PHE A 178 0.13 3.83 -8.56
C PHE A 178 0.55 2.62 -7.72
N SER A 179 1.82 2.57 -7.36
CA SER A 179 2.37 1.41 -6.64
C SER A 179 3.19 1.81 -5.42
N GLY A 180 3.08 1.03 -4.34
CA GLY A 180 4.07 0.92 -3.29
C GLY A 180 5.22 0.00 -3.68
N HIS A 181 5.96 -0.50 -2.69
CA HIS A 181 7.09 -1.42 -2.74
C HIS A 181 8.46 -0.76 -2.95
N PHE A 182 8.66 0.01 -4.01
CA PHE A 182 9.93 0.71 -4.18
C PHE A 182 9.88 2.08 -3.51
N HIS A 183 10.74 2.25 -2.53
CA HIS A 183 10.76 3.41 -1.65
C HIS A 183 11.17 4.72 -2.34
N LYS A 184 11.83 4.63 -3.50
CA LYS A 184 12.17 5.80 -4.32
C LYS A 184 10.97 6.21 -5.17
N ARG A 185 10.49 7.45 -5.00
CA ARG A 185 9.49 8.03 -5.91
C ARG A 185 10.04 8.09 -7.33
N GLN A 186 9.35 7.48 -8.28
CA GLN A 186 9.77 7.39 -9.68
C GLN A 186 8.59 7.07 -10.57
N GLN A 187 8.75 7.35 -11.87
CA GLN A 187 7.74 7.09 -12.87
C GLN A 187 8.37 6.55 -14.15
N GLN A 188 7.71 5.59 -14.77
CA GLN A 188 7.99 5.16 -16.12
C GLN A 188 6.66 4.91 -16.84
N ARG A 189 6.43 5.61 -17.98
CA ARG A 189 5.16 5.58 -18.73
C ARG A 189 3.98 5.92 -17.80
N ASN A 190 3.00 5.04 -17.71
CA ASN A 190 1.80 5.17 -16.89
C ASN A 190 1.96 4.62 -15.45
N ILE A 191 3.15 4.11 -15.09
CA ILE A 191 3.41 3.48 -13.77
C ILE A 191 4.16 4.48 -12.89
N HIS A 192 3.59 4.74 -11.70
CA HIS A 192 4.09 5.68 -10.71
C HIS A 192 4.34 4.94 -9.40
N TYR A 193 5.58 4.88 -8.94
CA TYR A 193 5.88 4.50 -7.56
C TYR A 193 5.75 5.72 -6.66
N ILE A 194 4.91 5.61 -5.64
CA ILE A 194 4.55 6.71 -4.72
C ILE A 194 5.75 7.08 -3.84
N GLY A 195 6.54 6.08 -3.45
CA GLY A 195 7.66 6.21 -2.54
C GLY A 195 7.24 6.12 -1.06
N LEU A 196 8.23 6.10 -0.16
CA LEU A 196 8.01 6.01 1.29
C LEU A 196 7.14 7.13 1.83
N SER A 197 6.29 6.80 2.78
CA SER A 197 5.51 7.75 3.58
C SER A 197 6.41 8.57 4.50
N LEU A 198 7.46 7.96 5.06
CA LEU A 198 8.44 8.60 5.94
C LEU A 198 9.81 8.61 5.27
N ILE A 199 10.28 9.79 4.89
CA ILE A 199 11.68 9.97 4.47
C ILE A 199 12.49 10.29 5.73
N HIS A 200 13.33 9.36 6.16
CA HIS A 200 14.36 9.67 7.14
C HIS A 200 15.52 10.36 6.42
N ILE A 201 15.63 11.62 6.65
CA ILE A 201 16.83 12.41 6.33
C ILE A 201 17.91 12.11 7.37
#